data_1c44489a7f67c88f5d32ea15950885aa
#
_entry.id   1c44489a7f67c88f5d32ea15950885aa
#
_cell.length_a   1.000
_cell.length_b   1.000
_cell.length_c   1.000
_cell.angle_alpha   90.00
_cell.angle_beta   90.00
_cell.angle_gamma   90.00
#
_symmetry.space_group_name_H-M   'P 1'
#
loop_
_entity.id
_entity.type
_entity.pdbx_description
1 polymer ?
#
loop_
_entity_poly.entity_id
_entity_poly.type
_entity_poly.pdbx_seq_one_letter_code
_entity_poly.pdbx_strand_id
1 'polypeptide(L)'
;MKIIITALLFAIVMPSFAQRENEHNKHDMEKMEQFLPSVTRSIGGSFQQFDGLNARVANLPQYEHLKDYTATLGLGWMKEKDRFISDMGITIGSSLSRHRDEKSSTIRYIGFNANAGYDVLKDERITLYPLVGIGFQAYQAIFYKDNSAVDFDDVLQSPAVENSIHPVKFNNGFWVYRAGLGLSFKSPKHPSSSIGLQAGYTGSFQKRAWRSRENQSLRNAPKDRISQFYVSLILTSKPWMMMKK
;
A
#
# COMPACT_ATOMS: atom_id res chain seq x y z
N MET A 1 -15.59 -2.53 -8.95
CA MET A 1 -14.77 -2.24 -10.14
C MET A 1 -14.93 -0.81 -10.67
N LYS A 2 -16.11 -0.21 -10.72
CA LYS A 2 -16.32 1.17 -11.24
C LYS A 2 -15.64 2.28 -10.41
N ILE A 3 -15.49 2.13 -9.10
CA ILE A 3 -14.88 3.15 -8.21
C ILE A 3 -13.34 3.23 -8.35
N ILE A 4 -12.68 2.11 -8.69
CA ILE A 4 -11.21 2.07 -8.86
C ILE A 4 -10.79 2.78 -10.16
N ILE A 5 -11.61 2.72 -11.20
CA ILE A 5 -11.33 3.38 -12.48
C ILE A 5 -11.43 4.90 -12.35
N THR A 6 -12.32 5.42 -11.52
CA THR A 6 -12.48 6.86 -11.31
C THR A 6 -11.31 7.47 -10.52
N ALA A 7 -10.73 6.73 -9.57
CA ALA A 7 -9.54 7.18 -8.83
C ALA A 7 -8.27 7.18 -9.70
N LEU A 8 -8.15 6.25 -10.67
CA LEU A 8 -7.03 6.21 -11.61
C LEU A 8 -7.10 7.35 -12.63
N LEU A 9 -8.29 7.76 -13.04
CA LEU A 9 -8.49 8.88 -13.98
C LEU A 9 -8.14 10.24 -13.36
N PHE A 10 -8.30 10.42 -12.04
CA PHE A 10 -7.90 11.65 -11.36
C PHE A 10 -6.36 11.82 -11.26
N ALA A 11 -5.60 10.73 -11.30
CA ALA A 11 -4.13 10.76 -11.28
C ALA A 11 -3.51 11.07 -12.66
N ILE A 12 -4.29 10.95 -13.75
CA ILE A 12 -3.81 11.16 -15.14
C ILE A 12 -4.10 12.57 -15.64
N VAL A 13 -4.98 13.32 -14.99
CA VAL A 13 -5.44 14.67 -15.45
C VAL A 13 -4.61 15.82 -14.87
N MET A 14 -3.40 15.59 -14.40
CA MET A 14 -2.43 16.65 -14.08
C MET A 14 -1.23 16.56 -15.02
N PRO A 15 -0.84 17.62 -15.62
CA PRO A 15 -1.43 18.77 -16.31
C PRO A 15 -0.95 18.96 -17.74
N SER A 16 -1.85 19.29 -18.62
CA SER A 16 -1.51 19.82 -19.96
C SER A 16 -1.38 21.36 -19.96
N PHE A 17 -0.94 21.95 -18.86
CA PHE A 17 -0.78 23.41 -18.75
C PHE A 17 0.66 23.87 -18.63
N ALA A 18 1.54 23.45 -19.52
CA ALA A 18 2.87 24.04 -19.60
C ALA A 18 3.43 23.99 -21.01
N GLN A 19 2.84 24.78 -21.90
CA GLN A 19 3.55 25.24 -23.09
C GLN A 19 3.15 26.67 -23.35
N ARG A 20 3.88 27.59 -22.74
CA ARG A 20 4.14 28.93 -23.28
C ARG A 20 5.54 29.32 -22.81
N GLU A 21 6.48 29.19 -23.72
CA GLU A 21 7.82 29.76 -23.58
C GLU A 21 7.69 31.28 -23.48
N ASN A 22 8.24 31.86 -22.41
CA ASN A 22 8.68 33.22 -22.34
C ASN A 22 9.89 33.32 -21.42
N GLU A 23 10.98 33.90 -21.92
CA GLU A 23 12.29 34.05 -21.28
C GLU A 23 12.31 34.88 -19.97
N HIS A 24 11.19 35.27 -19.43
CA HIS A 24 11.08 36.07 -18.20
C HIS A 24 11.03 35.23 -16.91
N ASN A 25 11.13 33.91 -16.97
CA ASN A 25 10.70 33.04 -15.88
C ASN A 25 11.79 32.24 -15.18
N LYS A 26 13.08 32.55 -15.30
CA LYS A 26 14.09 31.80 -14.49
C LYS A 26 13.88 31.98 -12.98
N HIS A 27 13.53 33.16 -12.55
CA HIS A 27 13.31 33.48 -11.14
C HIS A 27 11.99 32.88 -10.57
N ASP A 28 10.98 32.77 -11.43
CA ASP A 28 9.71 32.12 -11.03
C ASP A 28 9.80 30.60 -11.05
N MET A 29 10.64 30.02 -11.91
CA MET A 29 10.90 28.57 -11.92
C MET A 29 11.64 28.11 -10.66
N GLU A 30 12.63 28.85 -10.19
CA GLU A 30 13.34 28.53 -8.93
C GLU A 30 12.41 28.61 -7.72
N LYS A 31 11.47 29.56 -7.69
CA LYS A 31 10.42 29.61 -6.67
C LYS A 31 9.44 28.43 -6.80
N MET A 32 9.02 28.06 -8.01
CA MET A 32 8.16 26.89 -8.22
C MET A 32 8.87 25.59 -7.84
N GLU A 33 10.17 25.47 -8.05
CA GLU A 33 10.94 24.29 -7.61
C GLU A 33 10.88 24.05 -6.11
N GLN A 34 10.81 25.08 -5.29
CA GLN A 34 10.63 24.98 -3.83
C GLN A 34 9.22 24.52 -3.42
N PHE A 35 8.22 24.69 -4.30
CA PHE A 35 6.84 24.34 -4.01
C PHE A 35 6.45 22.92 -4.44
N LEU A 36 7.17 22.31 -5.36
CA LEU A 36 6.82 20.99 -5.87
C LEU A 36 7.28 19.87 -4.94
N PRO A 37 6.39 18.90 -4.60
CA PRO A 37 6.75 17.77 -3.79
C PRO A 37 7.69 16.83 -4.56
N SER A 38 8.59 16.17 -3.85
CA SER A 38 9.41 15.08 -4.37
C SER A 38 8.58 13.82 -4.54
N VAL A 39 8.87 13.03 -5.56
CA VAL A 39 8.26 11.71 -5.76
C VAL A 39 8.97 10.69 -4.88
N THR A 40 8.20 9.87 -4.16
CA THR A 40 8.70 8.78 -3.35
C THR A 40 8.34 7.44 -3.96
N ARG A 41 9.27 6.50 -3.90
CA ARG A 41 9.08 5.09 -4.22
C ARG A 41 9.50 4.28 -3.02
N SER A 42 8.72 3.28 -2.63
CA SER A 42 9.08 2.45 -1.48
C SER A 42 8.93 0.97 -1.79
N ILE A 43 9.83 0.20 -1.18
CA ILE A 43 9.76 -1.25 -1.11
C ILE A 43 9.93 -1.67 0.34
N GLY A 44 9.14 -2.64 0.79
CA GLY A 44 9.22 -3.04 2.19
C GLY A 44 8.42 -4.28 2.51
N GLY A 45 8.19 -4.47 3.79
CA GLY A 45 7.36 -5.52 4.33
C GLY A 45 6.48 -5.02 5.45
N SER A 46 5.40 -5.72 5.68
CA SER A 46 4.53 -5.49 6.82
C SER A 46 4.12 -6.81 7.46
N PHE A 47 3.97 -6.77 8.79
CA PHE A 47 3.61 -7.89 9.63
C PHE A 47 2.29 -7.57 10.30
N GLN A 48 1.27 -8.40 10.04
CA GLN A 48 -0.09 -8.22 10.54
C GLN A 48 -0.75 -9.56 10.83
N GLN A 49 -1.69 -9.56 11.77
CA GLN A 49 -2.46 -10.74 12.13
C GLN A 49 -3.96 -10.50 11.92
N PHE A 50 -4.64 -11.52 11.41
CA PHE A 50 -6.09 -11.53 11.20
C PHE A 50 -6.71 -12.64 12.05
N ASP A 51 -6.73 -12.44 13.37
CA ASP A 51 -7.12 -13.46 14.36
C ASP A 51 -8.55 -13.94 14.15
N GLY A 52 -9.48 -13.04 13.86
CA GLY A 52 -10.88 -13.37 13.65
C GLY A 52 -11.10 -14.27 12.44
N LEU A 53 -10.44 -13.95 11.31
CA LEU A 53 -10.56 -14.75 10.10
C LEU A 53 -9.77 -16.07 10.24
N ASN A 54 -8.57 -16.06 10.79
CA ASN A 54 -7.76 -17.24 11.01
C ASN A 54 -8.42 -18.22 12.00
N ALA A 55 -9.06 -17.75 13.06
CA ALA A 55 -9.81 -18.61 13.99
C ALA A 55 -11.00 -19.33 13.31
N ARG A 56 -11.64 -18.70 12.31
CA ARG A 56 -12.68 -19.38 11.53
C ARG A 56 -12.10 -20.42 10.59
N VAL A 57 -10.98 -20.12 9.94
CA VAL A 57 -10.32 -21.01 8.99
C VAL A 57 -9.71 -22.21 9.70
N ALA A 58 -9.25 -22.07 10.95
CA ALA A 58 -8.70 -23.18 11.75
C ALA A 58 -9.63 -24.39 11.88
N ASN A 59 -10.95 -24.17 11.86
CA ASN A 59 -11.95 -25.23 11.92
C ASN A 59 -12.30 -25.83 10.55
N LEU A 60 -11.62 -25.40 9.47
CA LEU A 60 -11.92 -25.80 8.10
C LEU A 60 -10.67 -26.43 7.48
N PRO A 61 -10.53 -27.78 7.53
CA PRO A 61 -9.29 -28.47 7.14
C PRO A 61 -8.89 -28.27 5.66
N GLN A 62 -9.84 -27.85 4.82
CA GLN A 62 -9.61 -27.58 3.39
C GLN A 62 -8.91 -26.23 3.13
N TYR A 63 -8.67 -25.40 4.15
CA TYR A 63 -8.04 -24.09 3.97
C TYR A 63 -6.79 -23.95 4.83
N GLU A 64 -5.85 -23.10 4.41
CA GLU A 64 -4.68 -22.69 5.16
C GLU A 64 -4.88 -21.30 5.77
N HIS A 65 -4.28 -21.06 6.95
CA HIS A 65 -4.29 -19.77 7.62
C HIS A 65 -3.67 -18.68 6.74
N LEU A 66 -4.14 -17.45 6.88
CA LEU A 66 -3.49 -16.28 6.28
C LEU A 66 -2.10 -16.10 6.87
N LYS A 67 -1.15 -15.76 6.01
CA LYS A 67 0.22 -15.43 6.42
C LYS A 67 0.28 -14.08 7.13
N ASP A 68 1.12 -14.00 8.14
CA ASP A 68 1.26 -12.80 8.97
C ASP A 68 2.16 -11.72 8.33
N TYR A 69 2.66 -11.92 7.14
CA TYR A 69 3.53 -10.97 6.44
C TYR A 69 3.06 -10.68 5.02
N THR A 70 3.34 -9.44 4.56
CA THR A 70 3.17 -9.05 3.17
C THR A 70 4.39 -8.28 2.67
N ALA A 71 4.82 -8.54 1.44
CA ALA A 71 5.72 -7.66 0.72
C ALA A 71 4.93 -6.44 0.22
N THR A 72 5.55 -5.26 0.27
CA THR A 72 4.88 -4.00 -0.05
C THR A 72 5.65 -3.19 -1.07
N LEU A 73 4.92 -2.51 -1.95
CA LEU A 73 5.42 -1.51 -2.88
C LEU A 73 4.59 -0.24 -2.71
N GLY A 74 5.24 0.92 -2.74
CA GLY A 74 4.56 2.19 -2.61
C GLY A 74 5.04 3.25 -3.59
N LEU A 75 4.13 4.15 -3.92
CA LEU A 75 4.37 5.38 -4.67
C LEU A 75 3.72 6.55 -3.95
N GLY A 76 4.40 7.68 -3.91
CA GLY A 76 3.86 8.83 -3.20
C GLY A 76 4.60 10.13 -3.49
N TRP A 77 4.28 11.11 -2.70
CA TRP A 77 4.87 12.45 -2.74
C TRP A 77 5.26 12.86 -1.33
N MET A 78 6.43 13.43 -1.21
CA MET A 78 6.95 13.97 0.04
C MET A 78 7.33 15.43 -0.16
N LYS A 79 6.95 16.28 0.78
CA LYS A 79 7.35 17.67 0.85
C LYS A 79 7.98 17.96 2.20
N GLU A 80 9.17 18.54 2.16
CA GLU A 80 9.86 19.06 3.33
C GLU A 80 9.86 20.60 3.26
N LYS A 81 9.38 21.25 4.30
CA LYS A 81 9.41 22.70 4.44
C LYS A 81 9.60 23.07 5.91
N ASP A 82 10.60 23.89 6.21
CA ASP A 82 10.86 24.40 7.57
C ASP A 82 10.91 23.27 8.63
N ARG A 83 11.58 22.13 8.29
CA ARG A 83 11.66 20.90 9.09
C ARG A 83 10.35 20.10 9.18
N PHE A 84 9.26 20.63 8.70
CA PHE A 84 8.01 19.90 8.62
C PHE A 84 8.01 19.01 7.38
N ILE A 85 7.68 17.75 7.57
CA ILE A 85 7.64 16.74 6.50
C ILE A 85 6.19 16.32 6.35
N SER A 86 5.66 16.45 5.14
CA SER A 86 4.37 15.88 4.76
C SER A 86 4.59 14.83 3.68
N ASP A 87 3.96 13.69 3.84
CA ASP A 87 4.07 12.55 2.93
C ASP A 87 2.68 11.99 2.67
N MET A 88 2.37 11.73 1.42
CA MET A 88 1.15 11.03 1.02
C MET A 88 1.47 10.01 -0.06
N GLY A 89 0.75 8.89 -0.04
CA GLY A 89 1.03 7.87 -1.04
C GLY A 89 0.04 6.71 -1.06
N ILE A 90 0.25 5.87 -2.06
CA ILE A 90 -0.47 4.62 -2.26
C ILE A 90 0.50 3.47 -2.02
N THR A 91 0.06 2.47 -1.30
CA THR A 91 0.83 1.25 -1.03
C THR A 91 0.00 0.04 -1.46
N ILE A 92 0.63 -0.88 -2.16
CA ILE A 92 0.07 -2.20 -2.44
C ILE A 92 0.89 -3.24 -1.68
N GLY A 93 0.22 -4.27 -1.18
CA GLY A 93 0.87 -5.35 -0.45
C GLY A 93 0.29 -6.70 -0.81
N SER A 94 1.12 -7.75 -0.77
CA SER A 94 0.68 -9.13 -0.98
C SER A 94 1.55 -10.10 -0.21
N SER A 95 0.92 -11.06 0.48
CA SER A 95 1.62 -12.27 0.90
C SER A 95 1.79 -13.16 -0.33
N LEU A 96 3.03 -13.62 -0.57
CA LEU A 96 3.33 -14.51 -1.68
C LEU A 96 2.91 -15.93 -1.30
N SER A 97 1.98 -16.52 -2.03
CA SER A 97 1.70 -17.96 -1.98
C SER A 97 2.48 -18.66 -3.09
N ARG A 98 3.23 -19.72 -2.74
CA ARG A 98 4.06 -20.46 -3.71
C ARG A 98 3.25 -21.45 -4.55
N HIS A 99 2.26 -22.08 -3.98
CA HIS A 99 1.50 -23.17 -4.62
C HIS A 99 0.02 -22.80 -4.60
N ARG A 100 -0.54 -22.47 -5.75
CA ARG A 100 -1.97 -22.16 -5.89
C ARG A 100 -2.80 -23.39 -6.17
N ASP A 101 -2.16 -24.46 -6.58
CA ASP A 101 -2.77 -25.74 -6.90
C ASP A 101 -2.99 -26.60 -5.64
N GLU A 102 -2.26 -26.28 -4.57
CA GLU A 102 -2.39 -26.87 -3.27
C GLU A 102 -3.18 -25.96 -2.33
N LYS A 103 -3.55 -26.48 -1.17
CA LYS A 103 -4.14 -25.73 -0.07
C LYS A 103 -3.22 -24.57 0.32
N SER A 104 -3.70 -23.35 0.13
CA SER A 104 -2.93 -22.15 0.41
C SER A 104 -3.81 -20.92 0.65
N SER A 105 -3.23 -19.86 1.18
CA SER A 105 -3.90 -18.58 1.39
C SER A 105 -3.07 -17.41 0.94
N THR A 106 -3.71 -16.34 0.53
CA THR A 106 -3.06 -15.08 0.15
C THR A 106 -3.84 -13.92 0.71
N ILE A 107 -3.15 -12.98 1.35
CA ILE A 107 -3.71 -11.68 1.70
C ILE A 107 -3.11 -10.61 0.79
N ARG A 108 -3.96 -9.74 0.26
CA ARG A 108 -3.56 -8.60 -0.55
C ARG A 108 -4.21 -7.35 -0.02
N TYR A 109 -3.55 -6.21 -0.18
CA TYR A 109 -4.19 -4.94 0.12
C TYR A 109 -3.72 -3.83 -0.80
N ILE A 110 -4.56 -2.81 -0.90
CA ILE A 110 -4.23 -1.49 -1.41
C ILE A 110 -4.53 -0.50 -0.30
N GLY A 111 -3.61 0.42 -0.05
CA GLY A 111 -3.76 1.45 0.97
C GLY A 111 -3.41 2.82 0.44
N PHE A 112 -4.10 3.83 0.97
CA PHE A 112 -3.75 5.22 0.85
C PHE A 112 -3.37 5.73 2.24
N ASN A 113 -2.34 6.57 2.32
CA ASN A 113 -1.91 7.19 3.57
C ASN A 113 -1.50 8.65 3.36
N ALA A 114 -1.69 9.43 4.40
CA ALA A 114 -1.18 10.78 4.52
C ALA A 114 -0.54 10.91 5.91
N ASN A 115 0.73 11.31 5.94
CA ASN A 115 1.53 11.40 7.15
C ASN A 115 2.09 12.80 7.30
N ALA A 116 2.32 13.19 8.54
CA ALA A 116 3.04 14.40 8.94
C ALA A 116 4.18 14.00 9.88
N GLY A 117 5.32 14.62 9.71
CA GLY A 117 6.51 14.40 10.53
C GLY A 117 7.27 15.68 10.77
N TYR A 118 8.26 15.63 11.67
CA TYR A 118 9.11 16.75 12.00
C TYR A 118 10.56 16.31 12.14
N ASP A 119 11.47 16.94 11.37
CA ASP A 119 12.90 16.64 11.44
C ASP A 119 13.49 17.11 12.77
N VAL A 120 14.07 16.19 13.54
CA VAL A 120 14.62 16.47 14.88
C VAL A 120 16.13 16.75 14.87
N LEU A 121 16.86 16.39 13.81
CA LEU A 121 18.32 16.46 13.81
C LEU A 121 18.89 17.83 13.39
N LYS A 122 18.20 18.61 12.56
CA LYS A 122 18.72 19.86 11.95
C LYS A 122 19.99 19.65 11.10
N ASP A 123 20.22 18.47 10.59
CA ASP A 123 21.36 18.15 9.75
C ASP A 123 20.99 18.30 8.28
N GLU A 124 21.88 18.85 7.44
CA GLU A 124 21.60 19.03 6.02
C GLU A 124 21.60 17.72 5.23
N ARG A 125 22.28 16.69 5.72
CA ARG A 125 22.47 15.41 5.05
C ARG A 125 21.59 14.30 5.60
N ILE A 126 21.27 14.38 6.89
CA ILE A 126 20.53 13.33 7.60
C ILE A 126 19.25 13.93 8.16
N THR A 127 18.13 13.35 7.81
CA THR A 127 16.81 13.74 8.33
C THR A 127 16.28 12.57 9.15
N LEU A 128 16.07 12.80 10.46
CA LEU A 128 15.38 11.87 11.35
C LEU A 128 14.06 12.49 11.79
N TYR A 129 12.97 11.82 11.54
CA TYR A 129 11.66 12.37 11.82
C TYR A 129 10.70 11.34 12.39
N PRO A 130 10.13 11.60 13.59
CA PRO A 130 8.90 10.94 14.01
C PRO A 130 7.77 11.35 13.06
N LEU A 131 6.89 10.41 12.79
CA LEU A 131 5.74 10.63 11.93
C LEU A 131 4.45 10.08 12.55
N VAL A 132 3.37 10.77 12.25
CA VAL A 132 2.01 10.33 12.52
C VAL A 132 1.16 10.52 11.27
N GLY A 133 0.14 9.70 11.11
CA GLY A 133 -0.70 9.80 9.92
C GLY A 133 -2.01 9.06 10.03
N ILE A 134 -2.80 9.23 9.00
CA ILE A 134 -4.06 8.55 8.78
C ILE A 134 -4.10 7.95 7.38
N GLY A 135 -4.95 6.96 7.21
CA GLY A 135 -5.10 6.32 5.90
C GLY A 135 -6.32 5.42 5.81
N PHE A 136 -6.42 4.78 4.67
CA PHE A 136 -7.41 3.75 4.41
C PHE A 136 -6.73 2.56 3.75
N GLN A 137 -7.03 1.35 4.20
CA GLN A 137 -6.51 0.11 3.63
C GLN A 137 -7.66 -0.84 3.29
N ALA A 138 -7.74 -1.27 2.02
CA ALA A 138 -8.68 -2.25 1.52
C ALA A 138 -7.96 -3.58 1.33
N TYR A 139 -8.43 -4.61 2.04
CA TYR A 139 -7.87 -5.96 2.04
C TYR A 139 -8.73 -6.94 1.28
N GLN A 140 -8.07 -7.91 0.64
CA GLN A 140 -8.70 -9.09 0.07
C GLN A 140 -7.97 -10.34 0.58
N ALA A 141 -8.70 -11.20 1.30
CA ALA A 141 -8.26 -12.52 1.69
C ALA A 141 -8.72 -13.53 0.65
N ILE A 142 -7.81 -14.39 0.18
CA ILE A 142 -8.05 -15.41 -0.85
C ILE A 142 -7.62 -16.75 -0.30
N PHE A 143 -8.53 -17.72 -0.30
CA PHE A 143 -8.28 -19.09 0.15
C PHE A 143 -8.39 -20.04 -1.02
N TYR A 144 -7.33 -20.77 -1.28
CA TYR A 144 -7.26 -21.81 -2.30
C TYR A 144 -7.45 -23.17 -1.63
N LYS A 145 -8.21 -24.04 -2.29
CA LYS A 145 -8.33 -25.44 -1.93
C LYS A 145 -7.27 -26.26 -2.68
N ASP A 146 -7.06 -27.46 -2.24
CA ASP A 146 -6.30 -28.44 -3.00
C ASP A 146 -7.15 -28.91 -4.17
N ASN A 147 -6.67 -28.65 -5.38
CA ASN A 147 -7.30 -29.01 -6.64
C ASN A 147 -6.41 -29.99 -7.45
N SER A 148 -5.37 -30.54 -6.85
CA SER A 148 -4.39 -31.41 -7.52
C SER A 148 -4.99 -32.69 -8.10
N ALA A 149 -6.14 -33.15 -7.57
CA ALA A 149 -6.85 -34.33 -8.02
C ALA A 149 -8.01 -34.04 -9.00
N VAL A 150 -8.20 -32.78 -9.41
CA VAL A 150 -9.29 -32.42 -10.34
C VAL A 150 -8.84 -32.58 -11.77
N ASP A 151 -9.60 -33.33 -12.55
CA ASP A 151 -9.31 -33.53 -13.98
C ASP A 151 -9.69 -32.31 -14.81
N PHE A 152 -8.87 -31.98 -15.79
CA PHE A 152 -9.08 -30.84 -16.67
C PHE A 152 -10.38 -31.00 -17.50
N ASP A 153 -10.65 -32.20 -17.99
CA ASP A 153 -11.85 -32.46 -18.77
C ASP A 153 -13.14 -32.36 -17.96
N ASP A 154 -13.09 -32.73 -16.68
CA ASP A 154 -14.21 -32.56 -15.77
C ASP A 154 -14.54 -31.06 -15.52
N VAL A 155 -13.54 -30.20 -15.48
CA VAL A 155 -13.73 -28.73 -15.38
C VAL A 155 -14.44 -28.19 -16.61
N LEU A 156 -14.08 -28.68 -17.81
CA LEU A 156 -14.71 -28.20 -19.05
C LEU A 156 -16.14 -28.69 -19.22
N GLN A 157 -16.44 -29.90 -18.73
CA GLN A 157 -17.74 -30.54 -18.92
C GLN A 157 -18.76 -30.23 -17.80
N SER A 158 -18.32 -29.87 -16.63
CA SER A 158 -19.17 -29.68 -15.44
C SER A 158 -19.03 -28.30 -14.80
N PRO A 159 -20.03 -27.42 -14.94
CA PRO A 159 -20.06 -26.15 -14.23
C PRO A 159 -19.98 -26.29 -12.70
N ALA A 160 -20.42 -27.42 -12.15
CA ALA A 160 -20.32 -27.70 -10.72
C ALA A 160 -18.86 -27.91 -10.30
N VAL A 161 -18.06 -28.64 -11.09
CA VAL A 161 -16.62 -28.83 -10.87
C VAL A 161 -15.89 -27.51 -11.05
N GLU A 162 -16.15 -26.76 -12.12
CA GLU A 162 -15.59 -25.42 -12.35
C GLU A 162 -15.82 -24.51 -11.12
N ASN A 163 -17.04 -24.45 -10.59
CA ASN A 163 -17.34 -23.65 -9.41
C ASN A 163 -16.61 -24.17 -8.15
N SER A 164 -16.37 -25.46 -8.02
CA SER A 164 -15.73 -26.06 -6.84
C SER A 164 -14.25 -25.71 -6.72
N ILE A 165 -13.56 -25.47 -7.82
CA ILE A 165 -12.12 -25.15 -7.86
C ILE A 165 -11.84 -23.65 -7.63
N HIS A 166 -12.88 -22.80 -7.71
CA HIS A 166 -12.69 -21.37 -7.52
C HIS A 166 -12.26 -21.04 -6.09
N PRO A 167 -11.27 -20.13 -5.91
CA PRO A 167 -10.86 -19.71 -4.59
C PRO A 167 -11.95 -18.87 -3.91
N VAL A 168 -12.08 -19.07 -2.60
CA VAL A 168 -12.99 -18.25 -1.78
C VAL A 168 -12.33 -16.93 -1.46
N LYS A 169 -13.04 -15.81 -1.67
CA LYS A 169 -12.53 -14.45 -1.51
C LYS A 169 -13.40 -13.65 -0.55
N PHE A 170 -12.72 -12.97 0.38
CA PHE A 170 -13.36 -12.03 1.30
C PHE A 170 -12.69 -10.67 1.21
N ASN A 171 -13.48 -9.60 1.33
CA ASN A 171 -13.01 -8.22 1.30
C ASN A 171 -13.26 -7.53 2.64
N ASN A 172 -12.37 -6.63 3.02
CA ASN A 172 -12.57 -5.73 4.15
C ASN A 172 -11.84 -4.41 3.91
N GLY A 173 -12.31 -3.33 4.53
CA GLY A 173 -11.70 -2.01 4.43
C GLY A 173 -11.63 -1.34 5.78
N PHE A 174 -10.49 -0.71 6.10
CA PHE A 174 -10.20 -0.14 7.40
C PHE A 174 -9.69 1.30 7.27
N TRP A 175 -10.27 2.19 8.06
CA TRP A 175 -9.62 3.45 8.39
C TRP A 175 -8.53 3.20 9.42
N VAL A 176 -7.34 3.71 9.17
CA VAL A 176 -6.15 3.41 9.97
C VAL A 176 -5.45 4.69 10.42
N TYR A 177 -4.82 4.60 11.58
CA TYR A 177 -3.82 5.56 12.04
C TYR A 177 -2.43 4.94 11.91
N ARG A 178 -1.43 5.79 11.78
CA ARG A 178 -0.03 5.40 11.66
C ARG A 178 0.82 6.20 12.62
N ALA A 179 1.84 5.54 13.19
CA ALA A 179 2.89 6.19 13.97
C ALA A 179 4.22 5.48 13.66
N GLY A 180 5.30 6.24 13.56
CA GLY A 180 6.58 5.64 13.20
C GLY A 180 7.73 6.63 13.22
N LEU A 181 8.86 6.16 12.70
CA LEU A 181 10.09 6.92 12.53
C LEU A 181 10.58 6.78 11.10
N GLY A 182 11.08 7.86 10.55
CA GLY A 182 11.77 7.89 9.27
C GLY A 182 13.19 8.41 9.44
N LEU A 183 14.14 7.75 8.76
CA LEU A 183 15.53 8.18 8.65
C LEU A 183 15.85 8.30 7.17
N SER A 184 16.38 9.43 6.73
CA SER A 184 16.69 9.70 5.34
C SER A 184 18.08 10.31 5.19
N PHE A 185 18.80 9.88 4.15
CA PHE A 185 20.12 10.36 3.79
C PHE A 185 20.05 11.05 2.43
N LYS A 186 20.35 12.34 2.40
CA LYS A 186 20.42 13.15 1.17
C LYS A 186 21.73 12.89 0.44
N SER A 187 21.68 12.76 -0.89
CA SER A 187 22.88 12.58 -1.69
C SER A 187 23.68 13.89 -1.78
N PRO A 188 25.01 13.89 -1.50
CA PRO A 188 25.84 15.09 -1.66
C PRO A 188 25.88 15.62 -3.10
N LYS A 189 25.82 14.70 -4.08
CA LYS A 189 25.86 15.05 -5.52
C LYS A 189 24.49 15.47 -6.06
N HIS A 190 23.41 14.99 -5.44
CA HIS A 190 22.03 15.25 -5.86
C HIS A 190 21.17 15.56 -4.63
N PRO A 191 21.18 16.80 -4.11
CA PRO A 191 20.48 17.17 -2.87
C PRO A 191 18.96 16.92 -2.93
N SER A 192 18.42 16.84 -4.13
CA SER A 192 17.01 16.54 -4.37
C SER A 192 16.66 15.04 -4.33
N SER A 193 17.66 14.17 -4.16
CA SER A 193 17.47 12.72 -4.06
C SER A 193 17.92 12.23 -2.70
N SER A 194 17.11 11.40 -2.10
CA SER A 194 17.43 10.76 -0.83
C SER A 194 17.07 9.28 -0.82
N ILE A 195 17.79 8.54 0.00
CA ILE A 195 17.47 7.17 0.36
C ILE A 195 17.16 7.15 1.86
N GLY A 196 16.10 6.47 2.24
CA GLY A 196 15.67 6.44 3.63
C GLY A 196 15.04 5.13 4.03
N LEU A 197 14.92 4.95 5.33
CA LEU A 197 14.22 3.85 5.97
C LEU A 197 13.07 4.42 6.78
N GLN A 198 11.90 3.83 6.68
CA GLN A 198 10.74 4.17 7.49
C GLN A 198 10.23 2.90 8.17
N ALA A 199 10.02 2.97 9.47
CA ALA A 199 9.47 1.87 10.25
C ALA A 199 8.41 2.40 11.22
N GLY A 200 7.40 1.60 11.50
CA GLY A 200 6.35 2.03 12.41
C GLY A 200 5.22 1.03 12.55
N TYR A 201 4.16 1.53 13.14
CA TYR A 201 2.93 0.80 13.44
C TYR A 201 1.74 1.43 12.72
N THR A 202 0.84 0.59 12.24
CA THR A 202 -0.46 0.97 11.67
C THR A 202 -1.56 0.23 12.42
N GLY A 203 -2.51 0.95 12.98
CA GLY A 203 -3.66 0.39 13.66
C GLY A 203 -4.97 0.86 13.06
N SER A 204 -6.01 0.02 13.06
CA SER A 204 -7.33 0.47 12.63
C SER A 204 -8.12 1.08 13.80
N PHE A 205 -8.93 2.11 13.50
CA PHE A 205 -9.81 2.73 14.48
C PHE A 205 -10.92 1.79 14.98
N GLN A 206 -11.35 0.84 14.12
CA GLN A 206 -12.49 -0.02 14.41
C GLN A 206 -12.24 -1.46 13.95
N LYS A 207 -12.87 -2.41 14.63
CA LYS A 207 -13.04 -3.78 14.12
C LYS A 207 -14.11 -3.78 13.04
N ARG A 208 -13.88 -4.47 11.92
CA ARG A 208 -14.82 -4.57 10.82
C ARG A 208 -15.03 -6.03 10.40
N ALA A 209 -16.26 -6.36 10.06
CA ALA A 209 -16.63 -7.69 9.57
C ALA A 209 -16.18 -7.88 8.12
N TRP A 210 -15.67 -9.07 7.81
CA TRP A 210 -15.37 -9.49 6.45
C TRP A 210 -16.64 -9.64 5.63
N ARG A 211 -16.55 -9.32 4.35
CA ARG A 211 -17.65 -9.37 3.39
C ARG A 211 -17.32 -10.34 2.27
N SER A 212 -18.34 -10.81 1.56
CA SER A 212 -18.15 -11.62 0.36
C SER A 212 -17.38 -10.83 -0.73
N ARG A 213 -16.97 -11.53 -1.77
CA ARG A 213 -16.35 -10.93 -2.96
C ARG A 213 -17.20 -9.77 -3.52
N GLU A 214 -18.52 -9.92 -3.52
CA GLU A 214 -19.48 -8.92 -4.04
C GLU A 214 -19.86 -7.86 -2.99
N ASN A 215 -19.07 -7.72 -1.90
CA ASN A 215 -19.30 -6.78 -0.80
C ASN A 215 -20.59 -7.01 0.00
N GLN A 216 -21.20 -8.20 -0.10
CA GLN A 216 -22.37 -8.54 0.67
C GLN A 216 -22.00 -8.85 2.13
N SER A 217 -22.83 -8.43 3.06
CA SER A 217 -22.71 -8.77 4.47
C SER A 217 -23.09 -10.23 4.68
N LEU A 218 -22.25 -10.97 5.40
CA LEU A 218 -22.47 -12.37 5.72
C LEU A 218 -22.89 -12.51 7.18
N ARG A 219 -23.84 -13.40 7.45
CA ARG A 219 -24.22 -13.75 8.82
C ARG A 219 -23.02 -14.37 9.55
N ASN A 220 -22.78 -13.97 10.79
CA ASN A 220 -21.68 -14.45 11.62
C ASN A 220 -20.27 -14.22 11.01
N ALA A 221 -20.10 -13.23 10.13
CA ALA A 221 -18.78 -12.88 9.59
C ALA A 221 -17.81 -12.51 10.72
N PRO A 222 -16.57 -13.03 10.70
CA PRO A 222 -15.57 -12.65 11.66
C PRO A 222 -15.22 -11.18 11.54
N LYS A 223 -14.88 -10.56 12.69
CA LYS A 223 -14.49 -9.15 12.77
C LYS A 223 -13.01 -9.08 13.10
N ASP A 224 -12.25 -8.39 12.27
CA ASP A 224 -10.85 -8.12 12.50
C ASP A 224 -10.57 -6.62 12.67
N ARG A 225 -9.42 -6.32 13.21
CA ARG A 225 -8.80 -5.00 13.22
C ARG A 225 -7.41 -5.10 12.61
N ILE A 226 -6.90 -4.00 12.09
CA ILE A 226 -5.50 -3.93 11.66
C ILE A 226 -4.64 -3.61 12.88
N SER A 227 -3.60 -4.44 13.05
CA SER A 227 -2.48 -4.27 13.96
C SER A 227 -1.24 -4.70 13.17
N GLN A 228 -0.52 -3.75 12.62
CA GLN A 228 0.49 -4.00 11.59
C GLN A 228 1.76 -3.23 11.91
N PHE A 229 2.88 -3.93 12.00
CA PHE A 229 4.21 -3.32 11.94
C PHE A 229 4.69 -3.28 10.49
N TYR A 230 5.36 -2.20 10.10
CA TYR A 230 5.92 -2.07 8.77
C TYR A 230 7.35 -1.55 8.79
N VAL A 231 8.12 -1.97 7.78
CA VAL A 231 9.45 -1.45 7.48
C VAL A 231 9.54 -1.24 5.97
N SER A 232 10.00 -0.07 5.54
CA SER A 232 10.09 0.29 4.13
C SER A 232 11.36 1.06 3.82
N LEU A 233 12.06 0.69 2.78
CA LEU A 233 13.09 1.48 2.12
C LEU A 233 12.39 2.49 1.23
N ILE A 234 12.75 3.78 1.34
CA ILE A 234 12.15 4.87 0.58
C ILE A 234 13.23 5.53 -0.27
N LEU A 235 12.94 5.66 -1.55
CA LEU A 235 13.73 6.43 -2.50
C LEU A 235 12.94 7.69 -2.87
N THR A 236 13.55 8.85 -2.63
CA THR A 236 12.95 10.15 -2.96
C THR A 236 13.70 10.79 -4.09
N SER A 237 13.01 11.34 -5.07
CA SER A 237 13.61 12.07 -6.18
C SER A 237 12.72 13.22 -6.62
N LYS A 238 13.32 14.29 -7.19
CA LYS A 238 12.53 15.32 -7.86
C LYS A 238 11.75 14.73 -9.05
N PRO A 239 10.59 15.30 -9.41
CA PRO A 239 9.85 14.91 -10.61
C PRO A 239 10.74 15.02 -11.85
N TRP A 240 10.63 14.07 -12.78
CA TRP A 240 11.46 13.97 -13.98
C TRP A 240 11.44 15.22 -14.89
N MET A 241 10.33 15.97 -14.87
CA MET A 241 10.22 17.22 -15.64
C MET A 241 11.26 18.29 -15.27
N MET A 242 11.93 18.14 -14.11
CA MET A 242 12.97 19.06 -13.63
C MET A 242 14.39 18.55 -13.85
N MET A 243 14.58 17.33 -14.39
CA MET A 243 15.90 16.76 -14.65
C MET A 243 16.48 17.11 -16.02
N LYS A 244 15.74 17.80 -16.88
CA LYS A 244 16.26 18.32 -18.15
C LYS A 244 16.89 19.69 -17.91
N LYS A 245 18.16 19.69 -17.59
CA LYS A 245 19.13 20.76 -17.86
C LYS A 245 20.24 20.21 -18.69
#